data_a97daaf76e3b691c21eb891c66bdcb8f
#
_entry.id   a97daaf76e3b691c21eb891c66bdcb8f
#
_cell.length_a   1.000
_cell.length_b   1.000
_cell.length_c   1.000
_cell.angle_alpha   90.00
_cell.angle_beta   90.00
_cell.angle_gamma   90.00
#
_symmetry.space_group_name_H-M   'P 1'
#
loop_
_entity.id
_entity.type
_entity.pdbx_description
1 polymer ?
#
loop_
_entity_poly.entity_id
_entity_poly.type
_entity_poly.pdbx_seq_one_letter_code
_entity_poly.pdbx_strand_id
1 'polypeptide(L)'
;FLQPRKANGIMDFVELGLLPRIKGIYREDYLKHCGIKFQDHPAVEGLLLSHAHMDHSAYIHHLREDIPIYMTEKSYSILKVLEDTSAVSFADMLKMKKDFYFTPKKMGEGYKRSTGADARVERNIKVVEPYKTFQIGDFKVKSAPVDHSLPGASAYILECDDENIVYTGDLRFHGRNPQITHKFVKEAKKSNPNIMISEGTRIDSNSNTTEKDIEKQAKSVISDFKGLVIVNYPLKDFDRLVTFYNVAKETGRTLVLNLKQAYMLNLFHDSAYPNFKDVAIYAPRKGWGLVGDNSFACFENRWMPSSEIDDFYMNHDYRTWERDFLDWENTINYSDLQEEPEKYIFRCDFFELKELIDIKPESGIYIRSVTEPFDEEMEIDYMRVKNWLDHFKLPMYQMHASGHASGPEILNMIREVNPNTVYPVHTEHREMFKSLEADGINVVFPKIKF
;
A
#
# COMPACT_ATOMS: atom_id res chain seq x y z
N PHE A 1 -10.32 19.47 -1.04
CA PHE A 1 -10.33 18.11 -1.59
C PHE A 1 -10.69 18.14 -3.09
N LEU A 2 -9.78 17.71 -3.96
CA LEU A 2 -10.00 17.74 -5.39
C LEU A 2 -10.75 16.46 -5.85
N GLN A 3 -11.94 16.66 -6.44
CA GLN A 3 -12.58 15.61 -7.23
C GLN A 3 -12.39 15.94 -8.71
N PRO A 4 -11.43 15.31 -9.42
CA PRO A 4 -11.10 15.67 -10.76
C PRO A 4 -12.27 15.40 -11.71
N ARG A 5 -12.50 16.34 -12.61
CA ARG A 5 -13.53 16.23 -13.63
C ARG A 5 -13.03 15.40 -14.80
N LYS A 6 -13.57 14.22 -14.99
CA LYS A 6 -13.15 13.28 -16.04
C LYS A 6 -13.10 13.91 -17.46
N ALA A 7 -13.97 14.87 -17.71
CA ALA A 7 -13.98 15.60 -19.00
C ALA A 7 -12.75 16.50 -19.23
N ASN A 8 -12.05 16.89 -18.16
CA ASN A 8 -10.87 17.73 -18.22
C ASN A 8 -9.56 16.93 -18.33
N GLY A 9 -9.61 15.60 -18.30
CA GLY A 9 -8.42 14.77 -18.30
C GLY A 9 -7.50 15.11 -17.13
N ILE A 10 -6.24 15.48 -17.44
CA ILE A 10 -5.25 15.90 -16.41
C ILE A 10 -5.30 17.39 -16.10
N MET A 11 -6.17 18.18 -16.73
CA MET A 11 -6.10 19.64 -16.65
C MET A 11 -6.28 20.17 -15.23
N ASP A 12 -7.20 19.59 -14.46
CA ASP A 12 -7.43 19.99 -13.07
C ASP A 12 -6.19 19.77 -12.20
N PHE A 13 -5.45 18.70 -12.44
CA PHE A 13 -4.20 18.39 -11.70
C PHE A 13 -3.05 19.31 -12.12
N VAL A 14 -2.92 19.58 -13.40
CA VAL A 14 -1.88 20.46 -13.95
C VAL A 14 -2.10 21.91 -13.53
N GLU A 15 -3.36 22.37 -13.51
CA GLU A 15 -3.70 23.74 -13.09
C GLU A 15 -3.40 23.99 -11.60
N LEU A 16 -3.62 22.98 -10.78
CA LEU A 16 -3.34 23.04 -9.33
C LEU A 16 -1.89 22.68 -8.99
N GLY A 17 -1.04 22.41 -9.97
CA GLY A 17 0.36 22.01 -9.73
C GLY A 17 0.54 20.64 -9.11
N LEU A 18 -0.48 19.76 -9.15
CA LEU A 18 -0.41 18.40 -8.65
C LEU A 18 0.26 17.46 -9.65
N LEU A 19 0.26 17.81 -10.93
CA LEU A 19 1.01 17.14 -11.99
C LEU A 19 1.89 18.15 -12.72
N PRO A 20 3.16 17.82 -13.02
CA PRO A 20 4.06 18.72 -13.74
C PRO A 20 3.65 18.87 -15.21
N ARG A 21 3.90 20.05 -15.80
CA ARG A 21 3.65 20.33 -17.23
C ARG A 21 4.73 19.71 -18.12
N ILE A 22 4.90 18.39 -18.07
CA ILE A 22 5.87 17.68 -18.90
C ILE A 22 5.17 17.15 -20.14
N LYS A 23 5.63 17.56 -21.32
CA LYS A 23 5.13 17.03 -22.60
C LYS A 23 5.66 15.62 -22.84
N GLY A 24 4.87 14.76 -23.44
CA GLY A 24 5.29 13.42 -23.88
C GLY A 24 5.27 12.33 -22.81
N ILE A 25 4.78 12.60 -21.59
CA ILE A 25 4.66 11.56 -20.55
C ILE A 25 3.21 11.11 -20.30
N TYR A 26 2.24 11.90 -20.70
CA TYR A 26 0.84 11.65 -20.35
C TYR A 26 0.08 10.88 -21.43
N ARG A 27 -0.91 10.12 -21.02
CA ARG A 27 -1.81 9.32 -21.87
C ARG A 27 -2.66 10.20 -22.80
N GLU A 28 -2.80 9.77 -24.03
CA GLU A 28 -3.45 10.56 -25.09
C GLU A 28 -4.92 10.90 -24.80
N ASP A 29 -5.68 9.93 -24.27
CA ASP A 29 -7.11 10.11 -23.99
C ASP A 29 -7.37 11.22 -22.94
N TYR A 30 -6.46 11.45 -22.01
CA TYR A 30 -6.56 12.53 -21.03
C TYR A 30 -6.08 13.87 -21.57
N LEU A 31 -5.22 13.89 -22.57
CA LEU A 31 -4.79 15.11 -23.25
C LEU A 31 -5.84 15.65 -24.21
N LYS A 32 -6.64 14.80 -24.85
CA LYS A 32 -7.74 15.18 -25.76
C LYS A 32 -8.74 16.13 -25.09
N HIS A 33 -8.95 16.00 -23.77
CA HIS A 33 -9.91 16.81 -23.03
C HIS A 33 -9.35 18.14 -22.51
N CYS A 34 -8.04 18.33 -22.52
CA CYS A 34 -7.39 19.53 -22.00
C CYS A 34 -6.70 20.38 -23.10
N GLY A 35 -6.83 19.98 -24.36
CA GLY A 35 -6.26 20.71 -25.50
C GLY A 35 -4.74 20.63 -25.62
N ILE A 36 -4.09 19.78 -24.86
CA ILE A 36 -2.65 19.52 -24.96
C ILE A 36 -2.42 18.49 -26.09
N LYS A 37 -1.50 18.80 -27.01
CA LYS A 37 -1.14 17.87 -28.09
C LYS A 37 -0.34 16.68 -27.54
N PHE A 38 -0.75 15.49 -27.94
CA PHE A 38 0.03 14.28 -27.72
C PHE A 38 1.32 14.32 -28.53
N GLN A 39 2.40 13.77 -27.99
CA GLN A 39 3.69 13.66 -28.68
C GLN A 39 3.83 12.27 -29.29
N ASP A 40 4.43 12.17 -30.47
CA ASP A 40 4.62 10.87 -31.16
C ASP A 40 5.53 9.92 -30.35
N HIS A 41 6.52 10.48 -29.65
CA HIS A 41 7.46 9.73 -28.82
C HIS A 41 7.37 10.14 -27.35
N PRO A 42 7.59 9.19 -26.42
CA PRO A 42 7.69 9.51 -25.00
C PRO A 42 8.90 10.41 -24.73
N ALA A 43 8.77 11.31 -23.76
CA ALA A 43 9.86 12.20 -23.34
C ALA A 43 10.83 11.54 -22.36
N VAL A 44 10.52 10.32 -21.90
CA VAL A 44 11.34 9.53 -20.97
C VAL A 44 11.42 8.10 -21.46
N GLU A 45 12.54 7.46 -21.22
CA GLU A 45 12.82 6.07 -21.66
C GLU A 45 12.31 5.03 -20.68
N GLY A 46 11.92 5.44 -19.48
CA GLY A 46 11.37 4.55 -18.47
C GLY A 46 10.99 5.25 -17.18
N LEU A 47 10.22 4.57 -16.35
CA LEU A 47 9.89 4.96 -15.00
C LEU A 47 10.42 3.89 -14.03
N LEU A 48 11.15 4.31 -13.01
CA LEU A 48 11.60 3.46 -11.92
C LEU A 48 10.64 3.63 -10.74
N LEU A 49 9.89 2.60 -10.38
CA LEU A 49 9.03 2.60 -9.21
C LEU A 49 9.77 2.04 -8.01
N SER A 50 9.98 2.85 -6.98
CA SER A 50 10.65 2.42 -5.75
C SER A 50 9.80 1.40 -4.96
N HIS A 51 8.49 1.66 -4.82
CA HIS A 51 7.58 0.78 -4.07
C HIS A 51 6.10 1.13 -4.35
N ALA A 52 5.20 0.28 -3.87
CA ALA A 52 3.77 0.32 -4.20
C ALA A 52 2.89 1.13 -3.21
N HIS A 53 3.43 2.10 -2.46
CA HIS A 53 2.59 3.08 -1.78
C HIS A 53 1.90 3.99 -2.79
N MET A 54 0.71 4.49 -2.44
CA MET A 54 -0.12 5.24 -3.40
C MET A 54 0.47 6.61 -3.75
N ASP A 55 1.16 7.26 -2.84
CA ASP A 55 1.88 8.53 -3.05
C ASP A 55 3.06 8.39 -4.02
N HIS A 56 3.58 7.16 -4.22
CA HIS A 56 4.62 6.86 -5.20
C HIS A 56 4.07 6.23 -6.50
N SER A 57 2.96 5.51 -6.45
CA SER A 57 2.48 4.71 -7.58
C SER A 57 1.22 5.23 -8.27
N ALA A 58 0.38 6.02 -7.58
CA ALA A 58 -0.95 6.38 -8.11
C ALA A 58 -0.89 7.16 -9.44
N TYR A 59 0.13 7.98 -9.63
CA TYR A 59 0.26 8.79 -10.84
C TYR A 59 0.70 8.00 -12.08
N ILE A 60 1.06 6.71 -11.94
CA ILE A 60 1.18 5.78 -13.07
C ILE A 60 -0.11 5.78 -13.90
N HIS A 61 -1.27 5.96 -13.25
CA HIS A 61 -2.58 6.09 -13.90
C HIS A 61 -2.60 7.12 -15.04
N HIS A 62 -1.84 8.20 -14.92
CA HIS A 62 -1.81 9.31 -15.89
C HIS A 62 -0.78 9.13 -17.02
N LEU A 63 0.13 8.17 -16.88
CA LEU A 63 1.20 7.96 -17.85
C LEU A 63 0.68 7.28 -19.12
N ARG A 64 1.35 7.57 -20.23
CA ARG A 64 1.14 6.89 -21.51
C ARG A 64 1.60 5.42 -21.40
N GLU A 65 0.95 4.55 -22.16
CA GLU A 65 1.12 3.11 -22.08
C GLU A 65 2.46 2.56 -22.59
N ASP A 66 3.13 3.30 -23.45
CA ASP A 66 4.38 2.89 -24.11
C ASP A 66 5.64 3.20 -23.28
N ILE A 67 5.53 3.96 -22.17
CA ILE A 67 6.64 4.14 -21.21
C ILE A 67 6.85 2.83 -20.44
N PRO A 68 8.04 2.19 -20.52
CA PRO A 68 8.36 1.05 -19.70
C PRO A 68 8.38 1.42 -18.21
N ILE A 69 7.73 0.60 -17.36
CA ILE A 69 7.70 0.79 -15.92
C ILE A 69 8.47 -0.34 -15.25
N TYR A 70 9.55 -0.01 -14.59
CA TYR A 70 10.42 -0.94 -13.90
C TYR A 70 10.05 -1.01 -12.42
N MET A 71 9.77 -2.20 -11.91
CA MET A 71 9.39 -2.42 -10.51
C MET A 71 9.78 -3.82 -10.04
N THR A 72 9.83 -4.02 -8.73
CA THR A 72 10.04 -5.35 -8.16
C THR A 72 8.79 -6.22 -8.31
N GLU A 73 8.95 -7.55 -8.28
CA GLU A 73 7.84 -8.51 -8.37
C GLU A 73 6.81 -8.29 -7.25
N LYS A 74 7.27 -8.00 -6.03
CA LYS A 74 6.37 -7.74 -4.90
C LYS A 74 5.58 -6.44 -5.07
N SER A 75 6.21 -5.37 -5.59
CA SER A 75 5.50 -4.14 -5.95
C SER A 75 4.45 -4.40 -7.02
N TYR A 76 4.77 -5.20 -8.05
CA TYR A 76 3.81 -5.62 -9.06
C TYR A 76 2.62 -6.37 -8.44
N SER A 77 2.87 -7.34 -7.56
CA SER A 77 1.82 -8.13 -6.90
C SER A 77 0.92 -7.25 -6.03
N ILE A 78 1.47 -6.29 -5.30
CA ILE A 78 0.68 -5.32 -4.51
C ILE A 78 -0.20 -4.48 -5.43
N LEU A 79 0.35 -3.91 -6.50
CA LEU A 79 -0.42 -3.12 -7.45
C LEU A 79 -1.52 -3.94 -8.12
N LYS A 80 -1.25 -5.22 -8.42
CA LYS A 80 -2.24 -6.15 -8.96
C LYS A 80 -3.41 -6.34 -7.99
N VAL A 81 -3.14 -6.60 -6.72
CA VAL A 81 -4.21 -6.72 -5.71
C VAL A 81 -5.02 -5.42 -5.61
N LEU A 82 -4.35 -4.27 -5.58
CA LEU A 82 -5.04 -2.98 -5.54
C LEU A 82 -5.93 -2.76 -6.77
N GLU A 83 -5.46 -3.10 -7.96
CA GLU A 83 -6.24 -2.99 -9.20
C GLU A 83 -7.42 -3.96 -9.24
N ASP A 84 -7.22 -5.21 -8.86
CA ASP A 84 -8.26 -6.25 -8.83
C ASP A 84 -9.35 -5.97 -7.78
N THR A 85 -8.97 -5.37 -6.64
CA THR A 85 -9.87 -5.20 -5.50
C THR A 85 -10.48 -3.80 -5.37
N SER A 86 -9.93 -2.79 -6.07
CA SER A 86 -10.37 -1.40 -5.94
C SER A 86 -11.52 -1.05 -6.88
N ALA A 87 -12.44 -0.23 -6.37
CA ALA A 87 -13.46 0.44 -7.17
C ALA A 87 -13.09 1.91 -7.50
N VAL A 88 -11.84 2.32 -7.22
CA VAL A 88 -11.42 3.73 -7.24
C VAL A 88 -10.91 4.20 -8.59
N SER A 89 -10.91 5.53 -8.78
CA SER A 89 -10.60 6.22 -10.03
C SER A 89 -9.14 6.09 -10.51
N PHE A 90 -8.21 5.74 -9.63
CA PHE A 90 -6.77 5.60 -9.91
C PHE A 90 -6.32 4.13 -10.02
N ALA A 91 -7.17 3.27 -10.57
CA ALA A 91 -6.90 1.83 -10.65
C ALA A 91 -6.15 1.39 -11.92
N ASP A 92 -5.88 2.30 -12.87
CA ASP A 92 -5.23 1.97 -14.15
C ASP A 92 -3.68 1.96 -14.02
N MET A 93 -3.15 1.18 -13.10
CA MET A 93 -1.70 1.12 -12.82
C MET A 93 -0.98 0.06 -13.65
N LEU A 94 -1.55 -1.12 -13.78
CA LEU A 94 -1.01 -2.23 -14.58
C LEU A 94 -1.74 -2.37 -15.91
N LYS A 95 -3.06 -2.17 -15.90
CA LYS A 95 -3.92 -2.23 -17.08
C LYS A 95 -4.69 -0.92 -17.21
N MET A 96 -4.51 -0.25 -18.31
CA MET A 96 -5.17 1.01 -18.59
C MET A 96 -6.47 0.79 -19.36
N LYS A 97 -7.57 1.40 -18.91
CA LYS A 97 -8.80 1.49 -19.69
C LYS A 97 -8.67 2.67 -20.65
N LYS A 98 -8.52 2.37 -21.93
CA LYS A 98 -8.50 3.38 -23.00
C LYS A 98 -9.92 3.74 -23.41
N ASP A 99 -10.10 5.00 -23.76
CA ASP A 99 -11.28 5.59 -24.38
C ASP A 99 -12.62 5.38 -23.68
N PHE A 100 -13.42 6.35 -23.79
CA PHE A 100 -14.85 6.27 -23.51
C PHE A 100 -15.63 6.69 -24.75
N TYR A 101 -16.81 6.15 -24.89
CA TYR A 101 -17.79 6.57 -25.87
C TYR A 101 -19.14 6.79 -25.20
N PHE A 102 -19.99 7.57 -25.85
CA PHE A 102 -21.32 7.79 -25.35
C PHE A 102 -22.29 6.80 -25.98
N THR A 103 -23.10 6.16 -25.15
CA THR A 103 -24.21 5.31 -25.61
C THR A 103 -25.52 5.88 -25.10
N PRO A 104 -26.61 5.78 -25.87
CA PRO A 104 -27.93 6.14 -25.38
C PRO A 104 -28.27 5.39 -24.08
N LYS A 105 -28.92 6.05 -23.14
CA LYS A 105 -29.45 5.38 -21.95
C LYS A 105 -30.51 4.37 -22.36
N LYS A 106 -30.54 3.21 -21.74
CA LYS A 106 -31.59 2.19 -21.96
C LYS A 106 -32.98 2.65 -21.46
N MET A 107 -33.00 3.54 -20.47
CA MET A 107 -34.20 4.13 -19.89
C MET A 107 -34.00 5.64 -19.71
N GLY A 108 -34.99 6.44 -20.10
CA GLY A 108 -34.92 7.91 -20.09
C GLY A 108 -34.13 8.50 -21.26
N GLU A 109 -34.16 9.83 -21.38
CA GLU A 109 -33.45 10.57 -22.42
C GLU A 109 -31.96 10.76 -22.07
N GLY A 110 -31.14 10.98 -23.12
CA GLY A 110 -29.72 11.30 -23.02
C GLY A 110 -28.78 10.13 -23.17
N TYR A 111 -27.52 10.37 -22.84
CA TYR A 111 -26.42 9.45 -23.07
C TYR A 111 -25.74 9.09 -21.75
N LYS A 112 -25.14 7.92 -21.69
CA LYS A 112 -24.20 7.52 -20.64
C LYS A 112 -22.82 7.33 -21.24
N ARG A 113 -21.79 7.64 -20.48
CA ARG A 113 -20.41 7.32 -20.81
C ARG A 113 -20.20 5.81 -20.61
N SER A 114 -19.64 5.17 -21.62
CA SER A 114 -19.32 3.74 -21.58
C SER A 114 -17.85 3.56 -21.96
N THR A 115 -17.17 2.62 -21.29
CA THR A 115 -15.85 2.13 -21.68
C THR A 115 -16.00 0.73 -22.22
N GLY A 116 -15.45 0.44 -23.39
CA GLY A 116 -15.46 -0.91 -23.96
C GLY A 116 -14.61 -1.87 -23.14
N ALA A 117 -15.05 -3.12 -23.04
CA ALA A 117 -14.22 -4.19 -22.41
C ALA A 117 -12.92 -4.41 -23.22
N ASP A 118 -12.97 -4.18 -24.52
CA ASP A 118 -11.86 -4.39 -25.46
C ASP A 118 -10.86 -3.22 -25.49
N ALA A 119 -11.14 -2.13 -24.77
CA ALA A 119 -10.28 -0.96 -24.70
C ALA A 119 -9.25 -1.02 -23.53
N ARG A 120 -8.98 -2.20 -23.00
CA ARG A 120 -7.93 -2.38 -22.00
C ARG A 120 -6.59 -2.59 -22.68
N VAL A 121 -5.61 -1.78 -22.28
CA VAL A 121 -4.22 -1.91 -22.73
C VAL A 121 -3.37 -2.26 -21.53
N GLU A 122 -2.57 -3.32 -21.65
CA GLU A 122 -1.58 -3.65 -20.65
C GLU A 122 -0.41 -2.67 -20.75
N ARG A 123 0.08 -2.19 -19.61
CA ARG A 123 1.26 -1.34 -19.57
C ARG A 123 2.51 -2.17 -19.77
N ASN A 124 3.55 -1.55 -20.28
CA ASN A 124 4.85 -2.17 -20.48
C ASN A 124 5.59 -2.30 -19.13
N ILE A 125 5.20 -3.30 -18.33
CA ILE A 125 5.81 -3.56 -17.02
C ILE A 125 7.06 -4.42 -17.19
N LYS A 126 8.15 -4.00 -16.54
CA LYS A 126 9.43 -4.71 -16.46
C LYS A 126 9.71 -5.06 -15.00
N VAL A 127 9.59 -6.33 -14.67
CA VAL A 127 9.97 -6.81 -13.33
C VAL A 127 11.50 -6.89 -13.25
N VAL A 128 12.06 -6.25 -12.22
CA VAL A 128 13.50 -6.20 -11.99
C VAL A 128 13.92 -7.10 -10.84
N GLU A 129 15.08 -7.74 -11.02
CA GLU A 129 15.68 -8.61 -10.01
C GLU A 129 16.65 -7.81 -9.12
N PRO A 130 16.71 -8.11 -7.80
CA PRO A 130 17.64 -7.48 -6.89
C PRO A 130 19.10 -7.55 -7.34
N TYR A 131 19.77 -6.41 -7.40
CA TYR A 131 21.20 -6.26 -7.78
C TYR A 131 21.58 -6.73 -9.18
N LYS A 132 20.62 -7.15 -10.01
CA LYS A 132 20.86 -7.44 -11.42
C LYS A 132 20.85 -6.14 -12.21
N THR A 133 21.85 -5.94 -13.04
CA THR A 133 21.96 -4.75 -13.90
C THR A 133 21.04 -4.87 -15.10
N PHE A 134 20.33 -3.80 -15.42
CA PHE A 134 19.56 -3.61 -16.65
C PHE A 134 19.83 -2.23 -17.23
N GLN A 135 19.42 -2.02 -18.49
CA GLN A 135 19.71 -0.78 -19.23
C GLN A 135 18.44 0.06 -19.41
N ILE A 136 18.56 1.35 -19.18
CA ILE A 136 17.55 2.37 -19.55
C ILE A 136 18.31 3.55 -20.16
N GLY A 137 18.12 3.79 -21.47
CA GLY A 137 18.95 4.77 -22.19
C GLY A 137 20.43 4.50 -21.99
N ASP A 138 21.17 5.51 -21.62
CA ASP A 138 22.60 5.42 -21.36
C ASP A 138 22.95 4.91 -19.95
N PHE A 139 21.94 4.75 -19.05
CA PHE A 139 22.18 4.30 -17.68
C PHE A 139 22.17 2.78 -17.54
N LYS A 140 23.18 2.26 -16.84
CA LYS A 140 23.17 0.94 -16.21
C LYS A 140 22.50 1.07 -14.86
N VAL A 141 21.38 0.39 -14.66
CA VAL A 141 20.53 0.52 -13.46
C VAL A 141 20.57 -0.76 -12.65
N LYS A 142 20.67 -0.63 -11.33
CA LYS A 142 20.51 -1.72 -10.36
C LYS A 142 19.41 -1.38 -9.39
N SER A 143 18.46 -2.30 -9.18
CA SER A 143 17.50 -2.26 -8.09
C SER A 143 18.14 -2.82 -6.83
N ALA A 144 18.18 -2.07 -5.76
CA ALA A 144 18.74 -2.46 -4.47
C ALA A 144 17.63 -2.49 -3.40
N PRO A 145 17.22 -3.68 -2.92
CA PRO A 145 16.19 -3.78 -1.88
C PRO A 145 16.53 -2.98 -0.63
N VAL A 146 15.52 -2.37 -0.03
CA VAL A 146 15.60 -1.65 1.24
C VAL A 146 14.51 -2.11 2.19
N ASP A 147 14.76 -2.02 3.49
CA ASP A 147 13.75 -2.23 4.54
C ASP A 147 12.77 -1.05 4.54
N HIS A 148 11.50 -1.35 4.43
CA HIS A 148 10.39 -0.43 4.53
C HIS A 148 9.14 -1.19 5.01
N SER A 149 8.04 -0.51 5.33
CA SER A 149 6.84 -1.15 5.89
C SER A 149 6.14 -2.12 4.93
N LEU A 150 6.33 -1.98 3.60
CA LEU A 150 5.74 -2.89 2.62
C LEU A 150 6.80 -3.68 1.83
N PRO A 151 6.43 -4.89 1.37
CA PRO A 151 7.31 -5.73 0.56
C PRO A 151 7.69 -5.10 -0.76
N GLY A 152 8.94 -5.35 -1.21
CA GLY A 152 9.40 -4.96 -2.52
C GLY A 152 9.90 -3.52 -2.64
N ALA A 153 10.04 -2.81 -1.52
CA ALA A 153 10.68 -1.51 -1.53
C ALA A 153 12.13 -1.61 -2.01
N SER A 154 12.54 -0.68 -2.86
CA SER A 154 13.83 -0.71 -3.54
C SER A 154 14.35 0.70 -3.80
N ALA A 155 15.63 0.89 -3.49
CA ALA A 155 16.44 1.98 -4.00
C ALA A 155 16.93 1.65 -5.41
N TYR A 156 17.43 2.67 -6.12
CA TYR A 156 18.04 2.50 -7.44
C TYR A 156 19.42 3.14 -7.49
N ILE A 157 20.37 2.43 -8.08
CA ILE A 157 21.71 2.90 -8.39
C ILE A 157 21.83 2.98 -9.90
N LEU A 158 22.06 4.18 -10.44
CA LEU A 158 22.15 4.47 -11.86
C LEU A 158 23.59 4.89 -12.16
N GLU A 159 24.23 4.24 -13.10
CA GLU A 159 25.62 4.48 -13.49
C GLU A 159 25.68 4.78 -15.00
N CYS A 160 26.31 5.90 -15.38
CA CYS A 160 26.70 6.20 -16.76
C CYS A 160 28.11 6.78 -16.78
N ASP A 161 28.67 7.03 -17.97
CA ASP A 161 30.07 7.44 -18.11
C ASP A 161 30.37 8.76 -17.40
N ASP A 162 29.42 9.69 -17.37
CA ASP A 162 29.58 11.04 -16.85
C ASP A 162 28.99 11.26 -15.46
N GLU A 163 28.04 10.42 -15.02
CA GLU A 163 27.30 10.69 -13.81
C GLU A 163 26.71 9.41 -13.14
N ASN A 164 26.93 9.29 -11.85
CA ASN A 164 26.34 8.23 -11.03
C ASN A 164 25.29 8.82 -10.09
N ILE A 165 24.09 8.25 -10.09
CA ILE A 165 22.95 8.71 -9.32
C ILE A 165 22.46 7.60 -8.40
N VAL A 166 22.16 7.94 -7.16
CA VAL A 166 21.49 7.08 -6.19
C VAL A 166 20.14 7.68 -5.82
N TYR A 167 19.08 6.90 -5.97
CA TYR A 167 17.74 7.24 -5.47
C TYR A 167 17.35 6.26 -4.37
N THR A 168 17.06 6.76 -3.17
CA THR A 168 16.82 5.89 -2.00
C THR A 168 15.46 5.21 -2.04
N GLY A 169 14.44 5.81 -2.66
CA GLY A 169 13.06 5.51 -2.30
C GLY A 169 12.85 5.77 -0.82
N ASP A 170 11.82 5.19 -0.23
CA ASP A 170 11.56 5.21 1.19
C ASP A 170 12.22 4.03 1.88
N LEU A 171 12.85 4.25 3.02
CA LEU A 171 13.61 3.23 3.72
C LEU A 171 13.65 3.44 5.24
N ARG A 172 14.04 2.38 5.95
CA ARG A 172 14.33 2.40 7.39
C ARG A 172 15.46 1.45 7.76
N PHE A 173 15.96 1.53 9.00
CA PHE A 173 17.01 0.69 9.56
C PHE A 173 16.56 -0.10 10.81
N HIS A 174 15.27 -0.04 11.16
CA HIS A 174 14.71 -0.57 12.40
C HIS A 174 13.50 -1.50 12.19
N GLY A 175 13.25 -1.92 10.95
CA GLY A 175 12.23 -2.90 10.62
C GLY A 175 12.67 -4.34 10.91
N ARG A 176 12.08 -5.30 10.23
CA ARG A 176 12.41 -6.72 10.45
C ARG A 176 13.71 -7.15 9.77
N ASN A 177 14.12 -6.47 8.70
CA ASN A 177 15.31 -6.83 7.93
C ASN A 177 16.24 -5.63 7.62
N PRO A 178 16.78 -4.95 8.65
CA PRO A 178 17.63 -3.77 8.45
C PRO A 178 18.91 -4.05 7.65
N GLN A 179 19.36 -5.31 7.60
CA GLN A 179 20.57 -5.70 6.87
C GLN A 179 20.47 -5.44 5.37
N ILE A 180 19.26 -5.49 4.78
CA ILE A 180 19.09 -5.19 3.36
C ILE A 180 19.35 -3.71 3.07
N THR A 181 18.91 -2.80 3.95
CA THR A 181 19.20 -1.35 3.83
C THR A 181 20.70 -1.07 4.04
N HIS A 182 21.34 -1.71 5.03
CA HIS A 182 22.79 -1.60 5.20
C HIS A 182 23.57 -2.13 3.99
N LYS A 183 23.09 -3.19 3.33
CA LYS A 183 23.68 -3.68 2.09
C LYS A 183 23.53 -2.67 0.95
N PHE A 184 22.34 -2.07 0.81
CA PHE A 184 22.12 -0.98 -0.15
C PHE A 184 23.13 0.17 0.07
N VAL A 185 23.29 0.64 1.31
CA VAL A 185 24.22 1.73 1.63
C VAL A 185 25.67 1.40 1.16
N LYS A 186 26.12 0.18 1.39
CA LYS A 186 27.45 -0.29 0.93
C LYS A 186 27.57 -0.31 -0.59
N GLU A 187 26.54 -0.77 -1.30
CA GLU A 187 26.54 -0.78 -2.78
C GLU A 187 26.44 0.64 -3.36
N ALA A 188 25.64 1.53 -2.75
CA ALA A 188 25.56 2.93 -3.10
C ALA A 188 26.91 3.63 -2.93
N LYS A 189 27.60 3.40 -1.82
CA LYS A 189 28.96 3.93 -1.59
C LYS A 189 29.95 3.47 -2.68
N LYS A 190 29.90 2.19 -3.08
CA LYS A 190 30.78 1.65 -4.12
C LYS A 190 30.57 2.30 -5.50
N SER A 191 29.36 2.78 -5.80
CA SER A 191 29.08 3.45 -7.06
C SER A 191 29.69 4.88 -7.11
N ASN A 192 30.21 5.41 -6.00
CA ASN A 192 30.77 6.74 -5.88
C ASN A 192 29.85 7.81 -6.52
N PRO A 193 28.62 8.02 -5.98
CA PRO A 193 27.62 8.80 -6.67
C PRO A 193 27.92 10.29 -6.68
N ASN A 194 27.70 10.92 -7.82
CA ASN A 194 27.70 12.38 -7.96
C ASN A 194 26.46 12.97 -7.32
N ILE A 195 25.33 12.30 -7.46
CA ILE A 195 24.02 12.74 -7.00
C ILE A 195 23.39 11.67 -6.12
N MET A 196 22.81 12.10 -5.01
CA MET A 196 21.92 11.29 -4.20
C MET A 196 20.58 12.00 -4.03
N ILE A 197 19.49 11.33 -4.43
CA ILE A 197 18.11 11.76 -4.17
C ILE A 197 17.63 10.98 -2.96
N SER A 198 17.42 11.64 -1.83
CA SER A 198 17.15 11.00 -0.55
C SER A 198 15.82 11.42 0.03
N GLU A 199 15.05 10.43 0.53
CA GLU A 199 13.92 10.70 1.40
C GLU A 199 14.34 11.42 2.67
N GLY A 200 13.39 12.08 3.32
CA GLY A 200 13.57 12.76 4.59
C GLY A 200 12.28 12.89 5.40
N THR A 201 11.38 11.94 5.27
CA THR A 201 10.04 11.98 5.90
C THR A 201 10.11 12.23 7.40
N ARG A 202 11.07 11.62 8.10
CA ARG A 202 11.29 11.77 9.53
C ARG A 202 12.65 12.33 9.88
N ILE A 203 13.13 13.26 9.08
CA ILE A 203 14.42 13.93 9.32
C ILE A 203 14.47 14.69 10.65
N ASP A 204 13.32 15.14 11.16
CA ASP A 204 13.12 15.84 12.43
C ASP A 204 12.99 14.90 13.64
N SER A 205 12.85 13.59 13.42
CA SER A 205 12.68 12.59 14.48
C SER A 205 14.02 11.98 14.91
N ASN A 206 14.23 11.89 16.22
CA ASN A 206 15.46 11.37 16.80
C ASN A 206 15.33 9.96 17.40
N SER A 207 14.15 9.36 17.38
CA SER A 207 13.88 8.07 18.01
C SER A 207 13.21 7.11 17.06
N ASN A 208 13.49 5.82 17.25
CA ASN A 208 12.84 4.72 16.55
C ASN A 208 12.33 3.67 17.55
N THR A 209 11.08 3.24 17.31
CA THR A 209 10.56 1.99 17.85
C THR A 209 10.79 0.92 16.80
N THR A 210 11.34 -0.22 17.18
CA THR A 210 11.61 -1.32 16.26
C THR A 210 10.41 -2.26 16.14
N GLU A 211 10.33 -3.06 15.07
CA GLU A 211 9.32 -4.13 14.97
C GLU A 211 9.41 -5.15 16.11
N LYS A 212 10.62 -5.38 16.64
CA LYS A 212 10.81 -6.25 17.83
C LYS A 212 10.23 -5.65 19.10
N ASP A 213 10.28 -4.33 19.26
CA ASP A 213 9.66 -3.64 20.38
C ASP A 213 8.15 -3.78 20.34
N ILE A 214 7.54 -3.64 19.15
CA ILE A 214 6.10 -3.86 18.96
C ILE A 214 5.73 -5.31 19.31
N GLU A 215 6.48 -6.28 18.80
CA GLU A 215 6.26 -7.70 19.06
C GLU A 215 6.28 -7.99 20.59
N LYS A 216 7.27 -7.43 21.30
CA LYS A 216 7.41 -7.56 22.76
C LYS A 216 6.25 -6.88 23.52
N GLN A 217 5.90 -5.66 23.13
CA GLN A 217 4.78 -4.92 23.75
C GLN A 217 3.45 -5.63 23.54
N ALA A 218 3.15 -6.03 22.30
CA ALA A 218 1.94 -6.76 21.97
C ALA A 218 1.84 -8.08 22.76
N LYS A 219 2.92 -8.86 22.80
CA LYS A 219 2.98 -10.09 23.57
C LYS A 219 2.69 -9.85 25.07
N SER A 220 3.26 -8.80 25.67
CA SER A 220 3.03 -8.51 27.09
C SER A 220 1.58 -8.19 27.43
N VAL A 221 0.82 -7.60 26.49
CA VAL A 221 -0.59 -7.28 26.67
C VAL A 221 -1.50 -8.49 26.39
N ILE A 222 -1.10 -9.37 25.47
CA ILE A 222 -1.95 -10.44 24.94
C ILE A 222 -1.82 -11.74 25.76
N SER A 223 -0.64 -12.04 26.32
CA SER A 223 -0.32 -13.36 26.88
C SER A 223 -1.33 -13.89 27.92
N ASP A 224 -1.79 -13.04 28.82
CA ASP A 224 -2.72 -13.44 29.90
C ASP A 224 -4.18 -13.02 29.63
N PHE A 225 -4.41 -12.38 28.49
CA PHE A 225 -5.74 -11.86 28.13
C PHE A 225 -6.64 -12.96 27.56
N LYS A 226 -7.89 -13.06 28.04
CA LYS A 226 -8.84 -14.13 27.66
C LYS A 226 -9.96 -13.68 26.70
N GLY A 227 -9.98 -12.44 26.29
CA GLY A 227 -10.97 -11.91 25.33
C GLY A 227 -10.44 -11.84 23.91
N LEU A 228 -11.22 -11.23 23.04
CA LEU A 228 -10.86 -10.99 21.64
C LEU A 228 -9.76 -9.91 21.55
N VAL A 229 -8.70 -10.23 20.85
CA VAL A 229 -7.66 -9.26 20.51
C VAL A 229 -7.93 -8.73 19.10
N ILE A 230 -8.13 -7.42 18.98
CA ILE A 230 -8.36 -6.75 17.72
C ILE A 230 -7.13 -5.91 17.39
N VAL A 231 -6.60 -6.04 16.18
CA VAL A 231 -5.41 -5.32 15.76
C VAL A 231 -5.68 -4.51 14.50
N ASN A 232 -5.33 -3.22 14.52
CA ASN A 232 -5.39 -2.35 13.36
C ASN A 232 -3.98 -2.01 12.90
N TYR A 233 -3.63 -2.42 11.69
CA TYR A 233 -2.39 -2.05 11.02
C TYR A 233 -2.62 -1.92 9.51
N PRO A 234 -1.76 -1.16 8.77
CA PRO A 234 -1.95 -0.93 7.35
C PRO A 234 -1.96 -2.25 6.56
N LEU A 235 -2.89 -2.38 5.61
CA LEU A 235 -3.07 -3.59 4.79
C LEU A 235 -1.77 -4.09 4.13
N LYS A 236 -0.93 -3.17 3.70
CA LYS A 236 0.33 -3.44 2.98
C LYS A 236 1.54 -3.61 3.90
N ASP A 237 1.40 -3.38 5.20
CA ASP A 237 2.48 -3.54 6.18
C ASP A 237 2.65 -5.02 6.55
N PHE A 238 3.49 -5.70 5.79
CA PHE A 238 3.77 -7.13 5.98
C PHE A 238 4.76 -7.39 7.12
N ASP A 239 5.58 -6.44 7.49
CA ASP A 239 6.39 -6.56 8.70
C ASP A 239 5.49 -6.62 9.94
N ARG A 240 4.44 -5.79 9.96
CA ARG A 240 3.45 -5.80 11.03
C ARG A 240 2.57 -7.05 11.01
N LEU A 241 2.22 -7.56 9.82
CA LEU A 241 1.56 -8.86 9.68
C LEU A 241 2.41 -9.96 10.34
N VAL A 242 3.71 -10.02 10.03
CA VAL A 242 4.63 -11.02 10.64
C VAL A 242 4.76 -10.82 12.14
N THR A 243 4.80 -9.57 12.60
CA THR A 243 4.84 -9.24 14.03
C THR A 243 3.63 -9.83 14.77
N PHE A 244 2.41 -9.58 14.30
CA PHE A 244 1.20 -10.12 14.94
C PHE A 244 1.02 -11.62 14.71
N TYR A 245 1.52 -12.17 13.61
CA TYR A 245 1.56 -13.61 13.41
C TYR A 245 2.47 -14.31 14.44
N ASN A 246 3.66 -13.77 14.70
CA ASN A 246 4.56 -14.32 15.71
C ASN A 246 3.94 -14.24 17.11
N VAL A 247 3.36 -13.10 17.46
CA VAL A 247 2.66 -12.92 18.73
C VAL A 247 1.49 -13.91 18.86
N ALA A 248 0.70 -14.10 17.80
CA ALA A 248 -0.40 -15.07 17.81
C ALA A 248 0.13 -16.49 18.08
N LYS A 249 1.17 -16.91 17.36
CA LYS A 249 1.78 -18.23 17.55
C LYS A 249 2.35 -18.43 18.96
N GLU A 250 3.04 -17.42 19.51
CA GLU A 250 3.63 -17.48 20.84
C GLU A 250 2.61 -17.44 21.97
N THR A 251 1.43 -16.89 21.74
CA THR A 251 0.32 -16.81 22.71
C THR A 251 -0.75 -17.89 22.51
N GLY A 252 -0.51 -18.85 21.58
CA GLY A 252 -1.45 -19.94 21.28
C GLY A 252 -2.71 -19.48 20.53
N ARG A 253 -2.64 -18.32 19.84
CA ARG A 253 -3.74 -17.77 19.07
C ARG A 253 -3.49 -17.92 17.56
N THR A 254 -4.52 -17.66 16.76
CA THR A 254 -4.45 -17.62 15.30
C THR A 254 -4.67 -16.19 14.82
N LEU A 255 -3.79 -15.70 13.95
CA LEU A 255 -3.99 -14.40 13.28
C LEU A 255 -5.07 -14.52 12.21
N VAL A 256 -6.07 -13.64 12.27
CA VAL A 256 -7.19 -13.60 11.32
C VAL A 256 -7.00 -12.42 10.40
N LEU A 257 -6.95 -12.70 9.09
CA LEU A 257 -6.76 -11.72 8.03
C LEU A 257 -8.08 -11.41 7.34
N ASN A 258 -8.23 -10.21 6.78
CA ASN A 258 -9.30 -9.93 5.85
C ASN A 258 -9.01 -10.52 4.46
N LEU A 259 -10.03 -10.61 3.61
CA LEU A 259 -9.92 -11.18 2.27
C LEU A 259 -8.85 -10.51 1.39
N LYS A 260 -8.68 -9.17 1.49
CA LYS A 260 -7.66 -8.46 0.70
C LYS A 260 -6.24 -8.80 1.11
N GLN A 261 -5.99 -8.89 2.41
CA GLN A 261 -4.65 -9.24 2.91
C GLN A 261 -4.36 -10.72 2.64
N ALA A 262 -5.37 -11.59 2.76
CA ALA A 262 -5.27 -12.98 2.37
C ALA A 262 -4.92 -13.14 0.89
N TYR A 263 -5.58 -12.38 0.00
CA TYR A 263 -5.26 -12.37 -1.43
C TYR A 263 -3.81 -11.92 -1.68
N MET A 264 -3.38 -10.85 -1.02
CA MET A 264 -2.01 -10.34 -1.15
C MET A 264 -0.98 -11.37 -0.65
N LEU A 265 -1.22 -11.97 0.51
CA LEU A 265 -0.35 -13.02 1.08
C LEU A 265 -0.26 -14.23 0.15
N ASN A 266 -1.38 -14.63 -0.47
CA ASN A 266 -1.42 -15.76 -1.40
C ASN A 266 -0.59 -15.53 -2.68
N LEU A 267 -0.40 -14.27 -3.09
CA LEU A 267 0.46 -13.93 -4.23
C LEU A 267 1.97 -13.90 -3.87
N PHE A 268 2.30 -13.79 -2.59
CA PHE A 268 3.69 -13.75 -2.14
C PHE A 268 4.19 -15.15 -1.80
N HIS A 269 4.74 -15.85 -2.77
CA HIS A 269 5.38 -17.15 -2.56
C HIS A 269 6.77 -16.98 -1.91
N ASP A 270 6.82 -16.44 -0.67
CA ASP A 270 8.05 -16.10 0.02
C ASP A 270 8.02 -16.64 1.46
N SER A 271 9.03 -17.44 1.83
CA SER A 271 9.17 -18.03 3.16
C SER A 271 9.38 -17.02 4.30
N ALA A 272 9.62 -15.74 3.97
CA ALA A 272 9.69 -14.67 4.97
C ALA A 272 8.34 -14.34 5.59
N TYR A 273 7.24 -14.76 4.95
CA TYR A 273 5.87 -14.52 5.40
C TYR A 273 5.20 -15.80 5.94
N PRO A 274 4.14 -15.68 6.74
CA PRO A 274 3.37 -16.84 7.21
C PRO A 274 2.91 -17.70 6.04
N ASN A 275 2.89 -19.01 6.25
CA ASN A 275 2.21 -19.90 5.32
C ASN A 275 0.71 -19.59 5.39
N PHE A 276 0.06 -19.57 4.24
CA PHE A 276 -1.36 -19.27 4.15
C PHE A 276 -2.25 -20.19 5.01
N LYS A 277 -1.80 -21.42 5.26
CA LYS A 277 -2.50 -22.37 6.12
C LYS A 277 -2.38 -22.06 7.63
N ASP A 278 -1.43 -21.21 8.01
CA ASP A 278 -1.16 -20.90 9.41
C ASP A 278 -1.92 -19.65 9.91
N VAL A 279 -2.77 -19.08 9.07
CA VAL A 279 -3.63 -17.93 9.37
C VAL A 279 -5.08 -18.26 9.09
N ALA A 280 -6.02 -17.60 9.75
CA ALA A 280 -7.43 -17.69 9.41
C ALA A 280 -7.85 -16.53 8.51
N ILE A 281 -8.92 -16.72 7.75
CA ILE A 281 -9.47 -15.73 6.84
C ILE A 281 -10.87 -15.38 7.30
N TYR A 282 -11.12 -14.10 7.49
CA TYR A 282 -12.43 -13.62 7.90
C TYR A 282 -13.35 -13.41 6.70
N ALA A 283 -14.47 -14.14 6.65
CA ALA A 283 -15.56 -13.95 5.72
C ALA A 283 -16.57 -12.93 6.32
N PRO A 284 -16.62 -11.68 5.83
CA PRO A 284 -17.52 -10.67 6.37
C PRO A 284 -18.96 -10.89 5.90
N ARG A 285 -19.93 -10.55 6.74
CA ARG A 285 -21.31 -10.39 6.29
C ARG A 285 -21.40 -9.27 5.26
N LYS A 286 -22.09 -9.51 4.15
CA LYS A 286 -22.29 -8.52 3.08
C LYS A 286 -23.73 -7.97 3.06
N GLY A 287 -24.09 -7.34 1.97
CA GLY A 287 -25.37 -6.65 1.83
C GLY A 287 -26.59 -7.56 1.93
N TRP A 288 -26.52 -8.79 1.42
CA TRP A 288 -27.62 -9.76 1.45
C TRP A 288 -27.47 -10.79 2.57
N GLY A 289 -26.25 -11.16 2.94
CA GLY A 289 -26.04 -12.13 3.99
C GLY A 289 -24.61 -12.58 4.17
N LEU A 290 -24.45 -13.79 4.65
CA LEU A 290 -23.17 -14.45 4.88
C LEU A 290 -23.26 -15.89 4.39
N VAL A 291 -22.29 -16.33 3.60
CA VAL A 291 -22.15 -17.73 3.20
C VAL A 291 -22.02 -18.60 4.46
N GLY A 292 -22.82 -19.67 4.52
CA GLY A 292 -22.91 -20.56 5.68
C GLY A 292 -23.85 -20.10 6.81
N ASP A 293 -24.40 -18.86 6.74
CA ASP A 293 -25.39 -18.36 7.71
C ASP A 293 -26.71 -18.01 7.01
N ASN A 294 -27.65 -18.92 7.08
CA ASN A 294 -28.95 -18.84 6.41
C ASN A 294 -30.09 -18.41 7.35
N SER A 295 -29.75 -17.99 8.57
CA SER A 295 -30.73 -17.69 9.62
C SER A 295 -31.70 -16.55 9.29
N PHE A 296 -31.31 -15.64 8.36
CA PHE A 296 -32.14 -14.51 7.93
C PHE A 296 -32.72 -14.65 6.51
N ALA A 297 -32.47 -15.77 5.85
CA ALA A 297 -32.88 -15.95 4.47
C ALA A 297 -34.36 -16.32 4.36
N CYS A 298 -35.20 -15.35 4.02
CA CYS A 298 -36.61 -15.56 3.72
C CYS A 298 -36.98 -14.75 2.47
N PHE A 299 -37.34 -15.44 1.40
CA PHE A 299 -37.82 -14.82 0.16
C PHE A 299 -39.32 -15.07 0.00
N GLU A 300 -40.15 -14.03 -0.08
CA GLU A 300 -41.58 -14.11 -0.33
C GLU A 300 -42.31 -15.13 0.59
N ASN A 301 -41.95 -15.19 1.87
CA ASN A 301 -42.44 -16.16 2.85
C ASN A 301 -42.08 -17.63 2.52
N ARG A 302 -41.03 -17.84 1.71
CA ARG A 302 -40.47 -19.15 1.44
C ARG A 302 -39.05 -19.24 1.94
N TRP A 303 -38.71 -20.33 2.57
CA TRP A 303 -37.34 -20.69 2.89
C TRP A 303 -36.71 -21.37 1.66
N MET A 304 -35.62 -20.82 1.18
CA MET A 304 -34.81 -21.43 0.16
C MET A 304 -33.97 -22.56 0.77
N PRO A 305 -33.62 -23.64 0.00
CA PRO A 305 -32.58 -24.56 0.43
C PRO A 305 -31.27 -23.84 0.73
N SER A 306 -30.56 -24.31 1.76
CA SER A 306 -29.31 -23.68 2.20
C SER A 306 -28.29 -23.50 1.07
N SER A 307 -28.15 -24.51 0.20
CA SER A 307 -27.23 -24.44 -0.96
C SER A 307 -27.60 -23.35 -1.96
N GLU A 308 -28.89 -23.12 -2.22
CA GLU A 308 -29.33 -22.05 -3.13
C GLU A 308 -29.08 -20.66 -2.53
N ILE A 309 -29.21 -20.52 -1.21
CA ILE A 309 -28.97 -19.27 -0.48
C ILE A 309 -27.49 -18.94 -0.50
N ASP A 310 -26.61 -19.90 -0.22
CA ASP A 310 -25.18 -19.73 -0.25
C ASP A 310 -24.69 -19.37 -1.66
N ASP A 311 -25.17 -20.04 -2.69
CA ASP A 311 -24.90 -19.70 -4.08
C ASP A 311 -25.36 -18.27 -4.43
N PHE A 312 -26.52 -17.86 -3.92
CA PHE A 312 -27.02 -16.51 -4.12
C PHE A 312 -26.08 -15.47 -3.47
N TYR A 313 -25.71 -15.65 -2.19
CA TYR A 313 -24.80 -14.74 -1.48
C TYR A 313 -23.44 -14.68 -2.17
N MET A 314 -22.87 -15.84 -2.50
CA MET A 314 -21.59 -15.93 -3.19
C MET A 314 -21.60 -15.17 -4.51
N ASN A 315 -22.64 -15.27 -5.29
CA ASN A 315 -22.71 -14.67 -6.62
C ASN A 315 -23.11 -13.20 -6.62
N HIS A 316 -23.86 -12.70 -5.62
CA HIS A 316 -24.36 -11.34 -5.60
C HIS A 316 -23.54 -10.41 -4.70
N ASP A 317 -23.04 -10.90 -3.57
CA ASP A 317 -22.37 -10.09 -2.58
C ASP A 317 -20.84 -10.10 -2.71
N TYR A 318 -20.27 -11.27 -3.06
CA TYR A 318 -18.83 -11.42 -3.11
C TYR A 318 -18.31 -11.28 -4.54
N ARG A 319 -17.24 -10.50 -4.69
CA ARG A 319 -16.55 -10.35 -5.98
C ARG A 319 -15.79 -11.62 -6.34
N THR A 320 -15.53 -11.85 -7.61
CA THR A 320 -14.86 -13.06 -8.12
C THR A 320 -13.57 -13.39 -7.35
N TRP A 321 -12.73 -12.39 -7.09
CA TRP A 321 -11.48 -12.58 -6.35
C TRP A 321 -11.66 -12.94 -4.86
N GLU A 322 -12.83 -12.61 -4.26
CA GLU A 322 -13.15 -12.94 -2.85
C GLU A 322 -13.61 -14.40 -2.72
N ARG A 323 -14.29 -14.91 -3.74
CA ARG A 323 -14.94 -16.23 -3.71
C ARG A 323 -13.95 -17.37 -3.49
N ASP A 324 -12.75 -17.26 -4.08
CA ASP A 324 -11.70 -18.27 -3.96
C ASP A 324 -11.25 -18.51 -2.50
N PHE A 325 -11.54 -17.57 -1.60
CA PHE A 325 -11.17 -17.66 -0.18
C PHE A 325 -12.29 -18.11 0.74
N LEU A 326 -13.54 -18.20 0.25
CA LEU A 326 -14.69 -18.56 1.09
C LEU A 326 -14.76 -20.06 1.38
N ASP A 327 -14.21 -20.89 0.50
CA ASP A 327 -14.22 -22.35 0.62
C ASP A 327 -12.94 -22.92 1.28
N TRP A 328 -12.10 -22.08 1.84
CA TRP A 328 -10.90 -22.54 2.53
C TRP A 328 -11.23 -23.12 3.91
N GLU A 329 -10.55 -24.19 4.30
CA GLU A 329 -10.76 -24.89 5.57
C GLU A 329 -10.53 -24.01 6.83
N ASN A 330 -9.74 -22.94 6.69
CA ASN A 330 -9.42 -21.97 7.74
C ASN A 330 -10.19 -20.64 7.59
N THR A 331 -11.26 -20.63 6.81
CA THR A 331 -12.17 -19.49 6.73
C THR A 331 -13.11 -19.50 7.91
N ILE A 332 -13.20 -18.36 8.60
CA ILE A 332 -14.02 -18.13 9.78
C ILE A 332 -14.95 -16.92 9.57
N ASN A 333 -15.95 -16.81 10.38
CA ASN A 333 -16.89 -15.70 10.38
C ASN A 333 -17.05 -15.08 11.79
N TYR A 334 -18.03 -14.19 11.96
CA TYR A 334 -18.27 -13.52 13.23
C TYR A 334 -18.64 -14.49 14.38
N SER A 335 -19.32 -15.61 14.09
CA SER A 335 -19.73 -16.59 15.09
C SER A 335 -18.52 -17.26 15.75
N ASP A 336 -17.50 -17.61 14.95
CA ASP A 336 -16.26 -18.18 15.47
C ASP A 336 -15.55 -17.22 16.43
N LEU A 337 -15.55 -15.92 16.11
CA LEU A 337 -14.96 -14.88 16.96
C LEU A 337 -15.77 -14.62 18.23
N GLN A 338 -17.09 -14.86 18.20
CA GLN A 338 -17.96 -14.80 19.40
C GLN A 338 -17.75 -16.00 20.32
N GLU A 339 -17.72 -17.22 19.73
CA GLU A 339 -17.69 -18.47 20.48
C GLU A 339 -16.32 -18.71 21.13
N GLU A 340 -15.23 -18.35 20.46
CA GLU A 340 -13.86 -18.65 20.90
C GLU A 340 -12.93 -17.43 20.80
N PRO A 341 -13.30 -16.29 21.42
CA PRO A 341 -12.58 -15.02 21.25
C PRO A 341 -11.10 -15.09 21.67
N GLU A 342 -10.76 -15.96 22.62
CA GLU A 342 -9.38 -16.13 23.09
C GLU A 342 -8.49 -16.90 22.10
N LYS A 343 -9.06 -17.53 21.06
CA LYS A 343 -8.28 -18.22 20.04
C LYS A 343 -7.72 -17.30 18.96
N TYR A 344 -8.20 -16.07 18.88
CA TYR A 344 -7.94 -15.23 17.72
C TYR A 344 -7.27 -13.90 18.06
N ILE A 345 -6.46 -13.44 17.09
CA ILE A 345 -6.07 -12.03 16.93
C ILE A 345 -6.70 -11.58 15.61
N PHE A 346 -7.70 -10.74 15.70
CA PHE A 346 -8.51 -10.31 14.55
C PHE A 346 -7.97 -8.98 13.97
N ARG A 347 -7.48 -9.02 12.73
CA ARG A 347 -7.14 -7.80 12.00
C ARG A 347 -8.39 -7.08 11.56
N CYS A 348 -8.56 -5.84 12.04
CA CYS A 348 -9.72 -5.01 11.76
C CYS A 348 -9.27 -3.56 11.58
N ASP A 349 -9.34 -3.03 10.38
CA ASP A 349 -9.04 -1.63 10.13
C ASP A 349 -10.27 -0.72 10.35
N PHE A 350 -10.08 0.58 10.15
CA PHE A 350 -11.13 1.58 10.33
C PHE A 350 -12.43 1.26 9.58
N PHE A 351 -12.33 0.81 8.32
CA PHE A 351 -13.49 0.50 7.49
C PHE A 351 -14.18 -0.81 7.85
N GLU A 352 -13.50 -1.65 8.64
CA GLU A 352 -13.98 -2.96 9.09
C GLU A 352 -14.59 -2.91 10.50
N LEU A 353 -14.51 -1.78 11.22
CA LEU A 353 -15.08 -1.65 12.58
C LEU A 353 -16.57 -2.01 12.66
N LYS A 354 -17.32 -1.92 11.57
CA LYS A 354 -18.70 -2.38 11.48
C LYS A 354 -18.86 -3.88 11.77
N GLU A 355 -17.83 -4.71 11.57
CA GLU A 355 -17.87 -6.15 11.88
C GLU A 355 -18.09 -6.39 13.39
N LEU A 356 -17.72 -5.41 14.25
CA LEU A 356 -17.99 -5.47 15.70
C LEU A 356 -19.48 -5.50 16.02
N ILE A 357 -20.35 -5.05 15.10
CA ILE A 357 -21.81 -5.12 15.27
C ILE A 357 -22.28 -6.59 15.25
N ASP A 358 -21.69 -7.41 14.40
CA ASP A 358 -21.99 -8.83 14.34
C ASP A 358 -21.22 -9.60 15.42
N ILE A 359 -19.93 -9.29 15.63
CA ILE A 359 -19.06 -9.99 16.60
C ILE A 359 -19.51 -9.74 18.05
N LYS A 360 -19.93 -8.51 18.42
CA LYS A 360 -20.38 -8.12 19.79
C LYS A 360 -19.45 -8.64 20.89
N PRO A 361 -18.16 -8.27 20.90
CA PRO A 361 -17.22 -8.81 21.85
C PRO A 361 -17.63 -8.46 23.29
N GLU A 362 -17.83 -9.48 24.14
CA GLU A 362 -18.11 -9.29 25.57
C GLU A 362 -16.86 -8.83 26.34
N SER A 363 -15.69 -9.28 25.90
CA SER A 363 -14.39 -8.88 26.41
C SER A 363 -13.42 -8.77 25.25
N GLY A 364 -12.73 -7.65 25.14
CA GLY A 364 -11.77 -7.45 24.05
C GLY A 364 -10.80 -6.31 24.34
N ILE A 365 -9.72 -6.27 23.56
CA ILE A 365 -8.76 -5.17 23.52
C ILE A 365 -8.54 -4.78 22.06
N TYR A 366 -8.23 -3.50 21.84
CA TYR A 366 -7.89 -2.96 20.52
C TYR A 366 -6.46 -2.45 20.52
N ILE A 367 -5.62 -3.01 19.66
CA ILE A 367 -4.25 -2.55 19.45
C ILE A 367 -4.20 -1.73 18.18
N ARG A 368 -4.02 -0.42 18.34
CA ARG A 368 -3.83 0.50 17.25
C ARG A 368 -2.36 0.56 16.85
N SER A 369 -2.04 -0.02 15.70
CA SER A 369 -0.66 -0.18 15.19
C SER A 369 -0.43 0.59 13.88
N VAL A 370 -0.98 1.80 13.85
CA VAL A 370 -0.82 2.80 12.79
C VAL A 370 -0.26 4.09 13.40
N THR A 371 0.24 4.99 12.56
CA THR A 371 0.77 6.28 13.01
C THR A 371 -0.27 7.08 13.82
N GLU A 372 0.19 7.89 14.75
CA GLU A 372 -0.68 8.87 15.39
C GLU A 372 -1.17 9.89 14.36
N PRO A 373 -2.36 10.49 14.58
CA PRO A 373 -2.83 11.56 13.71
C PRO A 373 -1.83 12.70 13.64
N PHE A 374 -1.60 13.22 12.45
CA PHE A 374 -0.73 14.37 12.21
C PHE A 374 -1.44 15.48 11.42
N ASP A 375 -2.69 15.28 11.02
CA ASP A 375 -3.55 16.28 10.39
C ASP A 375 -4.99 16.21 10.92
N GLU A 376 -5.81 17.22 10.59
CA GLU A 376 -7.18 17.36 11.07
C GLU A 376 -8.10 16.21 10.57
N GLU A 377 -7.89 15.70 9.37
CA GLU A 377 -8.71 14.61 8.82
C GLU A 377 -8.43 13.30 9.58
N MET A 378 -7.18 13.03 9.85
CA MET A 378 -6.77 11.87 10.67
C MET A 378 -7.26 11.98 12.11
N GLU A 379 -7.31 13.18 12.70
CA GLU A 379 -7.89 13.40 14.03
C GLU A 379 -9.40 13.07 14.05
N ILE A 380 -10.15 13.48 13.02
CA ILE A 380 -11.57 13.13 12.89
C ILE A 380 -11.75 11.62 12.82
N ASP A 381 -10.95 10.92 12.02
CA ASP A 381 -11.04 9.47 11.90
C ASP A 381 -10.62 8.77 13.19
N TYR A 382 -9.62 9.29 13.89
CA TYR A 382 -9.22 8.79 15.21
C TYR A 382 -10.35 8.94 16.25
N MET A 383 -11.06 10.07 16.25
CA MET A 383 -12.23 10.26 17.12
C MET A 383 -13.37 9.30 16.79
N ARG A 384 -13.57 8.99 15.50
CA ARG A 384 -14.54 7.96 15.08
C ARG A 384 -14.16 6.59 15.60
N VAL A 385 -12.88 6.20 15.49
CA VAL A 385 -12.39 4.95 16.10
C VAL A 385 -12.69 4.92 17.59
N LYS A 386 -12.35 5.98 18.33
CA LYS A 386 -12.65 6.06 19.77
C LYS A 386 -14.13 5.85 20.09
N ASN A 387 -15.04 6.49 19.34
CA ASN A 387 -16.47 6.31 19.54
C ASN A 387 -16.93 4.86 19.36
N TRP A 388 -16.36 4.13 18.39
CA TRP A 388 -16.61 2.69 18.22
C TRP A 388 -16.10 1.89 19.40
N LEU A 389 -14.88 2.15 19.86
CA LEU A 389 -14.25 1.43 20.97
C LEU A 389 -14.98 1.69 22.30
N ASP A 390 -15.41 2.91 22.54
CA ASP A 390 -16.20 3.29 23.71
C ASP A 390 -17.55 2.57 23.73
N HIS A 391 -18.22 2.46 22.57
CA HIS A 391 -19.49 1.73 22.44
C HIS A 391 -19.35 0.26 22.84
N PHE A 392 -18.29 -0.40 22.39
CA PHE A 392 -18.01 -1.81 22.69
C PHE A 392 -17.16 -1.99 23.95
N LYS A 393 -16.80 -0.92 24.67
CA LYS A 393 -15.98 -0.92 25.89
C LYS A 393 -14.61 -1.60 25.70
N LEU A 394 -13.98 -1.35 24.56
CA LEU A 394 -12.69 -1.91 24.18
C LEU A 394 -11.56 -0.95 24.56
N PRO A 395 -10.70 -1.29 25.53
CA PRO A 395 -9.51 -0.50 25.82
C PRO A 395 -8.56 -0.52 24.62
N MET A 396 -7.94 0.65 24.32
CA MET A 396 -7.04 0.84 23.22
C MET A 396 -5.58 0.93 23.69
N TYR A 397 -4.69 0.23 22.99
CA TYR A 397 -3.24 0.29 23.14
C TYR A 397 -2.61 0.83 21.84
N GLN A 398 -1.81 1.89 21.95
CA GLN A 398 -1.06 2.45 20.81
C GLN A 398 0.31 1.79 20.72
N MET A 399 0.61 1.13 19.60
CA MET A 399 1.88 0.44 19.35
C MET A 399 2.26 0.58 17.88
N HIS A 400 3.23 1.44 17.56
CA HIS A 400 3.60 1.71 16.16
C HIS A 400 5.11 1.85 15.99
N ALA A 401 5.64 1.28 14.91
CA ALA A 401 6.98 1.50 14.39
C ALA A 401 6.85 2.10 12.99
N SER A 402 7.62 3.16 12.73
CA SER A 402 7.55 3.87 11.46
C SER A 402 8.10 3.05 10.28
N GLY A 403 7.58 3.32 9.08
CA GLY A 403 8.14 2.83 7.81
C GLY A 403 9.41 3.56 7.37
N HIS A 404 9.75 4.70 7.99
CA HIS A 404 10.81 5.61 7.55
C HIS A 404 11.92 5.75 8.60
N ALA A 405 13.15 5.94 8.12
CA ALA A 405 14.32 6.17 8.94
C ALA A 405 14.23 7.49 9.72
N SER A 406 14.88 7.54 10.90
CA SER A 406 15.02 8.77 11.68
C SER A 406 16.06 9.71 11.09
N GLY A 407 16.05 10.98 11.51
CA GLY A 407 17.00 11.98 11.06
C GLY A 407 18.47 11.58 11.21
N PRO A 408 18.91 11.09 12.38
CA PRO A 408 20.27 10.58 12.54
C PRO A 408 20.62 9.43 11.59
N GLU A 409 19.68 8.51 11.33
CA GLU A 409 19.92 7.39 10.40
C GLU A 409 20.06 7.89 8.95
N ILE A 410 19.18 8.81 8.51
CA ILE A 410 19.24 9.41 7.17
C ILE A 410 20.56 10.16 6.97
N LEU A 411 20.92 11.04 7.90
CA LEU A 411 22.15 11.84 7.79
C LEU A 411 23.40 10.96 7.84
N ASN A 412 23.43 9.94 8.68
CA ASN A 412 24.54 8.99 8.73
C ASN A 412 24.65 8.14 7.45
N MET A 413 23.53 7.70 6.87
CA MET A 413 23.51 7.02 5.58
C MET A 413 24.13 7.89 4.48
N ILE A 414 23.73 9.17 4.40
CA ILE A 414 24.24 10.10 3.39
C ILE A 414 25.74 10.34 3.58
N ARG A 415 26.22 10.53 4.83
CA ARG A 415 27.66 10.65 5.14
C ARG A 415 28.44 9.40 4.76
N GLU A 416 27.87 8.21 4.98
CA GLU A 416 28.53 6.95 4.62
C GLU A 416 28.62 6.77 3.11
N VAL A 417 27.58 7.10 2.36
CA VAL A 417 27.56 7.05 0.88
C VAL A 417 28.48 8.12 0.29
N ASN A 418 28.51 9.31 0.91
CA ASN A 418 29.33 10.46 0.57
C ASN A 418 29.18 10.94 -0.89
N PRO A 419 27.96 11.31 -1.33
CA PRO A 419 27.73 11.87 -2.66
C PRO A 419 28.28 13.30 -2.76
N ASN A 420 28.53 13.80 -3.99
CA ASN A 420 28.90 15.21 -4.17
C ASN A 420 27.72 16.14 -3.88
N THR A 421 26.51 15.74 -4.26
CA THR A 421 25.29 16.54 -4.10
C THR A 421 24.12 15.69 -3.61
N VAL A 422 23.34 16.23 -2.67
CA VAL A 422 22.10 15.63 -2.18
C VAL A 422 20.90 16.47 -2.57
N TYR A 423 19.87 15.82 -3.09
CA TYR A 423 18.53 16.37 -3.32
C TYR A 423 17.55 15.77 -2.31
N PRO A 424 17.18 16.50 -1.25
CA PRO A 424 16.14 16.04 -0.32
C PRO A 424 14.78 16.04 -1.01
N VAL A 425 14.08 14.91 -0.89
CA VAL A 425 12.71 14.72 -1.37
C VAL A 425 11.87 14.09 -0.27
N HIS A 426 10.55 14.08 -0.42
CA HIS A 426 9.63 13.45 0.53
C HIS A 426 9.86 13.92 1.97
N THR A 427 9.92 15.23 2.17
CA THR A 427 10.19 15.87 3.47
C THR A 427 9.60 17.27 3.56
N GLU A 428 9.07 17.61 4.72
CA GLU A 428 8.64 18.98 5.07
C GLU A 428 9.80 19.81 5.68
N HIS A 429 10.86 19.14 6.18
CA HIS A 429 11.97 19.75 6.93
C HIS A 429 13.29 19.68 6.16
N ARG A 430 13.26 20.01 4.86
CA ARG A 430 14.43 19.91 3.96
C ARG A 430 15.65 20.71 4.45
N GLU A 431 15.44 21.78 5.24
CA GLU A 431 16.50 22.62 5.79
C GLU A 431 17.44 21.87 6.74
N MET A 432 16.96 20.79 7.36
CA MET A 432 17.78 19.97 8.28
C MET A 432 18.92 19.24 7.56
N PHE A 433 18.80 19.01 6.25
CA PHE A 433 19.87 18.44 5.42
C PHE A 433 21.08 19.37 5.28
N LYS A 434 20.94 20.70 5.52
CA LYS A 434 22.07 21.65 5.43
C LYS A 434 23.19 21.31 6.38
N SER A 435 22.94 20.54 7.43
CA SER A 435 24.01 20.05 8.32
C SER A 435 25.09 19.25 7.57
N LEU A 436 24.76 18.65 6.41
CA LEU A 436 25.70 17.90 5.57
C LEU A 436 26.69 18.80 4.82
N GLU A 437 26.42 20.11 4.69
CA GLU A 437 27.35 21.07 4.06
C GLU A 437 28.64 21.18 4.86
N ALA A 438 28.58 21.00 6.18
CA ALA A 438 29.78 20.96 7.04
C ALA A 438 30.66 19.72 6.75
N ASP A 439 30.09 18.67 6.19
CA ASP A 439 30.80 17.46 5.77
C ASP A 439 31.28 17.53 4.31
N GLY A 440 31.11 18.71 3.64
CA GLY A 440 31.50 18.91 2.25
C GLY A 440 30.53 18.42 1.20
N ILE A 441 29.31 18.01 1.60
CA ILE A 441 28.24 17.52 0.71
C ILE A 441 27.37 18.72 0.33
N ASN A 442 27.22 18.97 -0.96
CA ASN A 442 26.34 20.04 -1.45
C ASN A 442 24.87 19.66 -1.30
N VAL A 443 24.04 20.56 -0.74
CA VAL A 443 22.59 20.30 -0.57
C VAL A 443 21.79 21.22 -1.49
N VAL A 444 21.03 20.62 -2.41
CA VAL A 444 20.24 21.36 -3.38
C VAL A 444 18.75 21.07 -3.18
N PHE A 445 17.96 22.11 -2.97
CA PHE A 445 16.51 21.99 -2.88
C PHE A 445 15.89 22.08 -4.26
N PRO A 446 15.17 21.02 -4.71
CA PRO A 446 14.48 21.05 -6.00
C PRO A 446 13.51 22.24 -6.06
N LYS A 447 13.63 23.05 -7.10
CA LYS A 447 12.63 24.08 -7.42
C LYS A 447 11.66 23.47 -8.44
N ILE A 448 10.50 23.05 -7.97
CA ILE A 448 9.43 22.64 -8.88
C ILE A 448 8.84 23.93 -9.45
N LYS A 449 9.04 24.18 -10.74
CA LYS A 449 8.28 25.20 -11.47
C LYS A 449 6.99 24.53 -11.95
N PHE A 450 5.89 24.85 -11.28
CA PHE A 450 4.56 24.49 -11.70
C PHE A 450 4.11 25.31 -12.92
#